data_3fe231b5bd497da66bb4284af607d302
#
_entry.id   3fe231b5bd497da66bb4284af607d302
#
_cell.length_a   1.000
_cell.length_b   1.000
_cell.length_c   1.000
_cell.angle_alpha   90.00
_cell.angle_beta   90.00
_cell.angle_gamma   90.00
#
_symmetry.space_group_name_H-M   'P 1'
#
loop_
_entity.id
_entity.type
_entity.pdbx_description
1 polymer ?
#
loop_
_entity_poly.entity_id
_entity_poly.type
_entity_poly.pdbx_seq_one_letter_code
_entity_poly.pdbx_strand_id
1 'polypeptide(L)'
;HTRVFINSQGLPTYEAKELGLAPTKFADFPYDLSVVITGNDINDYFRVLLKCLDLLYPDLAKRTKHIGHGIVKLPGMAKMASRKGNVLTAEWLLDEAKKKVLEIASDATDPDVVGVAAVKYAMLRSGIGRDIEFDLDKSVSFEGSSGPYLQYTYARTQSVLKKAQGSGFKVQLSLNEKEL
;
A
#
# COMPACT_ATOMS: atom_id res chain seq x y z
N HIS A 1 -19.16 -19.88 -5.93
CA HIS A 1 -19.52 -19.01 -4.80
C HIS A 1 -20.97 -18.52 -4.96
N THR A 2 -21.77 -18.62 -3.90
CA THR A 2 -23.15 -18.12 -3.86
C THR A 2 -23.18 -16.84 -3.03
N ARG A 3 -23.91 -15.83 -3.50
CA ARG A 3 -24.13 -14.56 -2.80
C ARG A 3 -25.60 -14.20 -2.80
N VAL A 4 -26.05 -13.56 -1.73
CA VAL A 4 -27.44 -13.12 -1.57
C VAL A 4 -27.48 -11.62 -1.87
N PHE A 5 -28.29 -11.22 -2.84
CA PHE A 5 -28.47 -9.81 -3.22
C PHE A 5 -29.68 -9.17 -2.54
N ILE A 6 -30.74 -9.96 -2.35
CA ILE A 6 -31.93 -9.54 -1.60
C ILE A 6 -32.09 -10.53 -0.45
N ASN A 7 -32.20 -10.04 0.76
CA ASN A 7 -32.40 -10.89 1.93
C ASN A 7 -33.85 -11.39 2.05
N SER A 8 -34.13 -12.24 3.04
CA SER A 8 -35.49 -12.81 3.26
C SER A 8 -36.54 -11.76 3.61
N GLN A 9 -36.14 -10.57 3.99
CA GLN A 9 -37.06 -9.44 4.29
C GLN A 9 -37.26 -8.51 3.07
N GLY A 10 -36.76 -8.88 1.89
CA GLY A 10 -36.83 -8.04 0.68
C GLY A 10 -35.88 -6.86 0.66
N LEU A 11 -34.92 -6.78 1.58
CA LEU A 11 -33.97 -5.67 1.67
C LEU A 11 -32.70 -5.97 0.88
N PRO A 12 -32.10 -4.96 0.23
CA PRO A 12 -30.83 -5.10 -0.50
C PRO A 12 -29.68 -5.35 0.46
N THR A 13 -28.85 -6.32 0.12
CA THR A 13 -27.57 -6.59 0.79
C THR A 13 -26.47 -5.67 0.27
N TYR A 14 -25.25 -5.85 0.76
CA TYR A 14 -24.07 -5.14 0.24
C TYR A 14 -23.88 -5.35 -1.26
N GLU A 15 -24.09 -6.59 -1.72
CA GLU A 15 -23.96 -6.97 -3.12
C GLU A 15 -24.90 -6.16 -4.03
N ALA A 16 -26.15 -6.05 -3.64
CA ALA A 16 -27.15 -5.29 -4.41
C ALA A 16 -26.85 -3.78 -4.38
N LYS A 17 -26.40 -3.26 -3.24
CA LYS A 17 -26.05 -1.85 -3.10
C LYS A 17 -24.85 -1.46 -3.97
N GLU A 18 -23.81 -2.30 -4.02
CA GLU A 18 -22.65 -2.10 -4.88
C GLU A 18 -23.03 -2.13 -6.37
N LEU A 19 -23.91 -3.04 -6.78
CA LEU A 19 -24.40 -3.06 -8.17
C LEU A 19 -25.18 -1.79 -8.52
N GLY A 20 -26.01 -1.28 -7.59
CA GLY A 20 -26.74 -0.03 -7.78
C GLY A 20 -25.85 1.21 -7.74
N LEU A 21 -24.76 1.15 -6.98
CA LEU A 21 -23.79 2.25 -6.90
C LEU A 21 -23.03 2.48 -8.22
N ALA A 22 -22.74 1.43 -8.98
CA ALA A 22 -21.94 1.54 -10.18
C ALA A 22 -22.52 2.51 -11.25
N PRO A 23 -23.81 2.39 -11.66
CA PRO A 23 -24.41 3.34 -12.60
C PRO A 23 -24.56 4.74 -12.00
N THR A 24 -24.90 4.88 -10.72
CA THR A 24 -24.99 6.19 -10.05
C THR A 24 -23.66 6.91 -10.06
N LYS A 25 -22.60 6.22 -9.66
CA LYS A 25 -21.23 6.76 -9.66
C LYS A 25 -20.78 7.21 -11.06
N PHE A 26 -21.14 6.43 -12.10
CA PHE A 26 -20.80 6.79 -13.49
C PHE A 26 -21.62 7.98 -13.99
N ALA A 27 -22.88 8.11 -13.57
CA ALA A 27 -23.70 9.27 -13.92
C ALA A 27 -23.19 10.56 -13.28
N ASP A 28 -22.77 10.48 -12.01
CA ASP A 28 -22.22 11.64 -11.27
C ASP A 28 -20.82 12.03 -11.78
N PHE A 29 -20.01 11.05 -12.13
CA PHE A 29 -18.65 11.24 -12.64
C PHE A 29 -18.34 10.21 -13.72
N PRO A 30 -18.46 10.55 -15.02
CA PRO A 30 -18.11 9.66 -16.14
C PRO A 30 -16.60 9.37 -16.14
N TYR A 31 -16.23 8.20 -15.65
CA TYR A 31 -14.84 7.76 -15.52
C TYR A 31 -14.43 6.77 -16.63
N ASP A 32 -13.18 6.80 -17.01
CA ASP A 32 -12.58 5.80 -17.89
C ASP A 32 -12.27 4.51 -17.14
N LEU A 33 -11.82 4.62 -15.89
CA LEU A 33 -11.50 3.50 -15.03
C LEU A 33 -11.90 3.79 -13.58
N SER A 34 -12.67 2.87 -12.99
CA SER A 34 -12.97 2.82 -11.56
C SER A 34 -12.15 1.74 -10.90
N VAL A 35 -11.28 2.10 -9.96
CA VAL A 35 -10.48 1.15 -9.19
C VAL A 35 -11.03 1.08 -7.77
N VAL A 36 -11.39 -0.13 -7.34
CA VAL A 36 -11.83 -0.41 -5.98
C VAL A 36 -10.72 -1.15 -5.25
N ILE A 37 -10.24 -0.58 -4.14
CA ILE A 37 -9.13 -1.15 -3.36
C ILE A 37 -9.67 -1.59 -2.01
N THR A 38 -9.45 -2.87 -1.65
CA THR A 38 -9.90 -3.44 -0.38
C THR A 38 -8.89 -4.44 0.17
N GLY A 39 -9.13 -4.95 1.38
CA GLY A 39 -8.38 -6.11 1.86
C GLY A 39 -8.60 -7.36 0.99
N ASN A 40 -7.59 -8.20 0.91
CA ASN A 40 -7.63 -9.43 0.09
C ASN A 40 -8.63 -10.48 0.61
N ASP A 41 -9.12 -10.34 1.84
CA ASP A 41 -10.11 -11.22 2.46
C ASP A 41 -11.49 -11.17 1.78
N ILE A 42 -11.78 -10.13 0.98
CA ILE A 42 -13.03 -10.01 0.20
C ILE A 42 -12.83 -10.15 -1.31
N ASN A 43 -11.71 -10.72 -1.76
CA ASN A 43 -11.46 -10.96 -3.18
C ASN A 43 -12.57 -11.81 -3.84
N ASP A 44 -13.06 -12.83 -3.14
CA ASP A 44 -14.11 -13.70 -3.66
C ASP A 44 -15.47 -12.98 -3.76
N TYR A 45 -15.73 -12.03 -2.87
CA TYR A 45 -16.88 -11.15 -2.96
C TYR A 45 -16.84 -10.34 -4.27
N PHE A 46 -15.73 -9.67 -4.55
CA PHE A 46 -15.58 -8.87 -5.77
C PHE A 46 -15.58 -9.71 -7.04
N ARG A 47 -15.08 -10.93 -7.00
CA ARG A 47 -15.16 -11.85 -8.15
C ARG A 47 -16.60 -12.12 -8.58
N VAL A 48 -17.49 -12.36 -7.62
CA VAL A 48 -18.92 -12.57 -7.89
C VAL A 48 -19.60 -11.26 -8.30
N LEU A 49 -19.31 -10.17 -7.58
CA LEU A 49 -19.88 -8.85 -7.84
C LEU A 49 -19.56 -8.35 -9.26
N LEU A 50 -18.30 -8.43 -9.68
CA LEU A 50 -17.89 -8.02 -11.02
C LEU A 50 -18.52 -8.88 -12.12
N LYS A 51 -18.74 -10.18 -11.84
CA LYS A 51 -19.47 -11.02 -12.79
C LYS A 51 -20.96 -10.65 -12.89
N CYS A 52 -21.60 -10.29 -11.79
CA CYS A 52 -22.97 -9.77 -11.82
C CYS A 52 -23.05 -8.40 -12.48
N LEU A 53 -22.05 -7.53 -12.24
CA LEU A 53 -21.95 -6.25 -12.92
C LEU A 53 -21.84 -6.42 -14.44
N ASP A 54 -21.04 -7.39 -14.89
CA ASP A 54 -20.85 -7.73 -16.32
C ASP A 54 -22.17 -8.18 -16.98
N LEU A 55 -23.02 -8.89 -16.24
CA LEU A 55 -24.33 -9.32 -16.73
C LEU A 55 -25.35 -8.17 -16.84
N LEU A 56 -25.28 -7.19 -15.94
CA LEU A 56 -26.26 -6.10 -15.86
C LEU A 56 -25.78 -4.84 -16.60
N TYR A 57 -24.49 -4.51 -16.50
CA TYR A 57 -23.88 -3.30 -17.02
C TYR A 57 -22.49 -3.60 -17.61
N PRO A 58 -22.41 -4.31 -18.75
CA PRO A 58 -21.13 -4.79 -19.29
C PRO A 58 -20.11 -3.71 -19.56
N ASP A 59 -20.54 -2.50 -19.94
CA ASP A 59 -19.62 -1.38 -20.18
C ASP A 59 -19.03 -0.80 -18.89
N LEU A 60 -19.80 -0.79 -17.80
CA LEU A 60 -19.27 -0.42 -16.47
C LEU A 60 -18.36 -1.50 -15.90
N ALA A 61 -18.67 -2.77 -16.16
CA ALA A 61 -17.81 -3.87 -15.74
C ALA A 61 -16.41 -3.80 -16.37
N LYS A 62 -16.32 -3.48 -17.66
CA LYS A 62 -15.03 -3.27 -18.35
C LYS A 62 -14.21 -2.13 -17.77
N ARG A 63 -14.90 -1.11 -17.24
CA ARG A 63 -14.29 0.07 -16.61
C ARG A 63 -14.02 -0.11 -15.11
N THR A 64 -14.40 -1.23 -14.51
CA THR A 64 -14.25 -1.45 -13.06
C THR A 64 -13.20 -2.51 -12.78
N LYS A 65 -12.22 -2.17 -11.94
CA LYS A 65 -11.14 -3.06 -11.52
C LYS A 65 -11.10 -3.14 -9.98
N HIS A 66 -11.01 -4.35 -9.46
CA HIS A 66 -10.77 -4.59 -8.05
C HIS A 66 -9.31 -4.97 -7.81
N ILE A 67 -8.72 -4.39 -6.76
CA ILE A 67 -7.37 -4.70 -6.28
C ILE A 67 -7.47 -5.02 -4.80
N GLY A 68 -7.19 -6.29 -4.45
CA GLY A 68 -7.09 -6.70 -3.06
C GLY A 68 -5.67 -6.48 -2.55
N HIS A 69 -5.50 -5.66 -1.50
CA HIS A 69 -4.21 -5.50 -0.83
C HIS A 69 -4.06 -6.50 0.33
N GLY A 70 -2.84 -6.82 0.71
CA GLY A 70 -2.54 -7.64 1.88
C GLY A 70 -2.88 -6.94 3.19
N ILE A 71 -3.00 -7.72 4.25
CA ILE A 71 -3.29 -7.22 5.60
C ILE A 71 -1.96 -6.97 6.31
N VAL A 72 -1.87 -5.82 7.00
CA VAL A 72 -0.71 -5.50 7.85
C VAL A 72 -0.92 -6.09 9.23
N LYS A 73 0.10 -6.79 9.73
CA LYS A 73 0.14 -7.39 11.07
C LYS A 73 1.45 -7.01 11.75
N LEU A 74 1.44 -6.87 13.06
CA LEU A 74 2.68 -6.84 13.85
C LEU A 74 3.11 -8.27 14.19
N PRO A 75 4.43 -8.51 14.39
CA PRO A 75 4.94 -9.82 14.80
C PRO A 75 4.24 -10.31 16.06
N GLY A 76 3.78 -11.57 16.03
CA GLY A 76 3.10 -12.19 17.17
C GLY A 76 1.67 -11.70 17.44
N MET A 77 1.15 -10.75 16.68
CA MET A 77 -0.23 -10.27 16.82
C MET A 77 -1.19 -10.97 15.85
N ALA A 78 -2.36 -11.37 16.37
CA ALA A 78 -3.47 -11.82 15.55
C ALA A 78 -4.01 -10.65 14.68
N LYS A 79 -4.78 -10.98 13.62
CA LYS A 79 -5.45 -9.98 12.80
C LYS A 79 -6.17 -8.94 13.66
N MET A 80 -5.82 -7.67 13.48
CA MET A 80 -6.47 -6.56 14.18
C MET A 80 -7.94 -6.48 13.78
N ALA A 81 -8.81 -6.33 14.78
CA ALA A 81 -10.24 -6.19 14.55
C ALA A 81 -10.73 -4.95 15.28
N SER A 82 -11.18 -3.94 14.54
CA SER A 82 -11.70 -2.68 15.06
C SER A 82 -12.84 -2.87 16.08
N ARG A 83 -13.64 -3.93 15.91
CA ARG A 83 -14.74 -4.28 16.84
C ARG A 83 -14.26 -4.76 18.22
N LYS A 84 -12.99 -5.10 18.40
CA LYS A 84 -12.41 -5.58 19.67
C LYS A 84 -11.57 -4.51 20.39
N GLY A 85 -11.53 -3.28 19.89
CA GLY A 85 -10.78 -2.18 20.48
C GLY A 85 -9.24 -2.25 20.33
N ASN A 86 -8.71 -3.33 19.77
CA ASN A 86 -7.28 -3.52 19.54
C ASN A 86 -6.90 -3.02 18.14
N VAL A 87 -6.87 -1.71 17.96
CA VAL A 87 -6.47 -1.08 16.70
C VAL A 87 -5.22 -0.26 16.95
N LEU A 88 -4.16 -0.59 16.25
CA LEU A 88 -2.99 0.28 16.13
C LEU A 88 -3.27 1.28 15.01
N THR A 89 -3.20 2.57 15.31
CA THR A 89 -3.40 3.61 14.32
C THR A 89 -2.14 3.82 13.48
N ALA A 90 -2.29 4.41 12.29
CA ALA A 90 -1.15 4.77 11.46
C ALA A 90 -0.26 5.82 12.16
N GLU A 91 -0.88 6.76 12.88
CA GLU A 91 -0.19 7.77 13.68
C GLU A 91 0.71 7.12 14.73
N TRP A 92 0.16 6.18 15.51
CA TRP A 92 0.95 5.44 16.49
C TRP A 92 2.16 4.74 15.85
N LEU A 93 1.97 4.13 14.69
CA LEU A 93 3.04 3.44 13.97
C LEU A 93 4.16 4.41 13.52
N LEU A 94 3.77 5.59 13.04
CA LEU A 94 4.73 6.63 12.65
C LEU A 94 5.48 7.20 13.86
N ASP A 95 4.79 7.42 14.97
CA ASP A 95 5.39 7.91 16.22
C ASP A 95 6.40 6.90 16.79
N GLU A 96 6.06 5.60 16.80
CA GLU A 96 6.99 4.56 17.23
C GLU A 96 8.18 4.41 16.27
N ALA A 97 7.97 4.55 14.96
CA ALA A 97 9.06 4.55 14.00
C ALA A 97 10.01 5.73 14.21
N LYS A 98 9.49 6.94 14.45
CA LYS A 98 10.26 8.13 14.80
C LYS A 98 11.06 7.91 16.09
N LYS A 99 10.42 7.42 17.14
CA LYS A 99 11.07 7.13 18.42
C LYS A 99 12.23 6.15 18.25
N LYS A 100 12.03 5.07 17.51
CA LYS A 100 13.07 4.09 17.19
C LYS A 100 14.23 4.69 16.40
N VAL A 101 13.98 5.59 15.45
CA VAL A 101 15.03 6.31 14.73
C VAL A 101 15.88 7.12 15.70
N LEU A 102 15.27 7.83 16.67
CA LEU A 102 15.99 8.62 17.68
C LEU A 102 16.77 7.75 18.68
N GLU A 103 16.32 6.52 18.96
CA GLU A 103 17.08 5.54 19.77
C GLU A 103 18.37 5.10 19.07
N ILE A 104 18.35 4.95 17.74
CA ILE A 104 19.49 4.51 16.92
C ILE A 104 20.42 5.68 16.56
N ALA A 105 19.84 6.84 16.24
CA ALA A 105 20.53 8.05 15.81
C ALA A 105 19.92 9.27 16.51
N SER A 106 20.38 9.53 17.73
CA SER A 106 19.87 10.64 18.58
C SER A 106 20.09 12.03 17.97
N ASP A 107 21.00 12.16 17.01
CA ASP A 107 21.34 13.37 16.27
C ASP A 107 20.71 13.43 14.87
N ALA A 108 19.76 12.55 14.57
CA ALA A 108 19.07 12.56 13.29
C ALA A 108 18.44 13.94 13.02
N THR A 109 18.81 14.56 11.90
CA THR A 109 18.37 15.91 11.53
C THR A 109 16.86 15.97 11.30
N ASP A 110 16.26 14.90 10.76
CA ASP A 110 14.83 14.80 10.51
C ASP A 110 14.34 13.37 10.78
N PRO A 111 14.07 13.02 12.04
CA PRO A 111 13.63 11.67 12.40
C PRO A 111 12.23 11.35 11.85
N ASP A 112 11.39 12.34 11.56
CA ASP A 112 10.07 12.13 10.96
C ASP A 112 10.21 11.62 9.52
N VAL A 113 11.06 12.26 8.72
CA VAL A 113 11.32 11.82 7.34
C VAL A 113 11.91 10.42 7.30
N VAL A 114 12.82 10.08 8.21
CA VAL A 114 13.41 8.74 8.29
C VAL A 114 12.37 7.71 8.73
N GLY A 115 11.57 8.02 9.74
CA GLY A 115 10.47 7.15 10.21
C GLY A 115 9.41 6.89 9.15
N VAL A 116 8.96 7.93 8.46
CA VAL A 116 8.02 7.81 7.33
C VAL A 116 8.60 6.97 6.20
N ALA A 117 9.88 7.14 5.85
CA ALA A 117 10.54 6.32 4.84
C ALA A 117 10.63 4.86 5.24
N ALA A 118 10.91 4.56 6.52
CA ALA A 118 10.93 3.22 7.06
C ALA A 118 9.58 2.52 6.89
N VAL A 119 8.49 3.18 7.29
CA VAL A 119 7.13 2.66 7.16
C VAL A 119 6.74 2.48 5.69
N LYS A 120 6.94 3.48 4.84
CA LYS A 120 6.63 3.40 3.40
C LYS A 120 7.36 2.25 2.73
N TYR A 121 8.66 2.11 2.97
CA TYR A 121 9.44 1.03 2.38
C TYR A 121 8.95 -0.35 2.83
N ALA A 122 8.68 -0.53 4.13
CA ALA A 122 8.18 -1.78 4.68
C ALA A 122 6.84 -2.19 4.04
N MET A 123 5.96 -1.22 3.78
CA MET A 123 4.68 -1.47 3.10
C MET A 123 4.87 -1.81 1.61
N LEU A 124 5.73 -1.07 0.91
CA LEU A 124 5.88 -1.17 -0.55
C LEU A 124 6.77 -2.33 -1.01
N ARG A 125 7.68 -2.83 -0.16
CA ARG A 125 8.57 -3.94 -0.52
C ARG A 125 7.84 -5.27 -0.77
N SER A 126 6.63 -5.40 -0.24
CA SER A 126 5.79 -6.58 -0.46
C SER A 126 4.97 -6.43 -1.74
N GLY A 127 4.81 -7.52 -2.51
CA GLY A 127 3.95 -7.51 -3.69
C GLY A 127 2.48 -7.26 -3.32
N ILE A 128 1.74 -6.64 -4.24
CA ILE A 128 0.30 -6.39 -4.08
C ILE A 128 -0.43 -7.69 -3.73
N GLY A 129 -1.29 -7.65 -2.73
CA GLY A 129 -2.09 -8.80 -2.27
C GLY A 129 -1.40 -9.71 -1.26
N ARG A 130 -0.12 -9.50 -0.96
CA ARG A 130 0.57 -10.25 0.08
C ARG A 130 0.41 -9.58 1.43
N ASP A 131 0.11 -10.37 2.47
CA ASP A 131 0.12 -9.90 3.86
C ASP A 131 1.52 -9.39 4.24
N ILE A 132 1.54 -8.35 5.06
CA ILE A 132 2.75 -7.67 5.53
C ILE A 132 2.87 -7.92 7.03
N GLU A 133 3.93 -8.60 7.43
CA GLU A 133 4.35 -8.64 8.83
C GLU A 133 5.30 -7.46 9.07
N PHE A 134 4.78 -6.42 9.72
CA PHE A 134 5.51 -5.18 9.95
C PHE A 134 6.36 -5.29 11.22
N ASP A 135 7.65 -5.47 11.04
CA ASP A 135 8.66 -5.48 12.10
C ASP A 135 9.29 -4.09 12.21
N LEU A 136 9.01 -3.41 13.31
CA LEU A 136 9.44 -2.02 13.50
C LEU A 136 10.97 -1.92 13.54
N ASP A 137 11.64 -2.80 14.28
CA ASP A 137 13.10 -2.75 14.46
C ASP A 137 13.83 -2.96 13.12
N LYS A 138 13.37 -3.94 12.33
CA LYS A 138 13.92 -4.16 10.98
C LYS A 138 13.62 -3.03 10.01
N SER A 139 12.48 -2.37 10.17
CA SER A 139 12.05 -1.31 9.25
C SER A 139 12.86 -0.02 9.40
N VAL A 140 13.30 0.30 10.61
CA VAL A 140 14.13 1.49 10.90
C VAL A 140 15.63 1.22 10.86
N SER A 141 16.06 -0.02 10.62
CA SER A 141 17.47 -0.39 10.53
C SER A 141 18.19 0.38 9.41
N PHE A 142 19.42 0.81 9.66
CA PHE A 142 20.32 1.37 8.65
C PHE A 142 21.10 0.30 7.88
N GLU A 143 20.75 -0.98 8.08
CA GLU A 143 21.33 -2.11 7.39
C GLU A 143 20.26 -2.94 6.69
N GLY A 144 20.64 -3.60 5.60
CA GLY A 144 19.75 -4.51 4.89
C GLY A 144 18.68 -3.80 4.06
N SER A 145 17.47 -4.39 4.04
CA SER A 145 16.38 -3.96 3.17
C SER A 145 15.41 -3.06 3.93
N SER A 146 15.74 -1.78 4.08
CA SER A 146 14.97 -0.78 4.84
C SER A 146 14.92 0.59 4.15
N GLY A 147 13.96 1.42 4.54
CA GLY A 147 13.83 2.80 4.08
C GLY A 147 15.05 3.66 4.43
N PRO A 148 15.52 3.68 5.69
CA PRO A 148 16.72 4.41 6.08
C PRO A 148 17.98 3.97 5.33
N TYR A 149 18.14 2.69 5.03
CA TYR A 149 19.25 2.20 4.22
C TYR A 149 19.23 2.75 2.79
N LEU A 150 18.06 2.84 2.17
CA LEU A 150 17.94 3.48 0.84
C LEU A 150 18.28 4.96 0.89
N GLN A 151 17.81 5.70 1.90
CA GLN A 151 18.15 7.11 2.09
C GLN A 151 19.66 7.30 2.29
N TYR A 152 20.27 6.47 3.12
CA TYR A 152 21.72 6.46 3.33
C TYR A 152 22.49 6.19 2.03
N THR A 153 22.07 5.17 1.27
CA THR A 153 22.68 4.82 -0.01
C THR A 153 22.58 5.98 -1.00
N TYR A 154 21.40 6.63 -1.08
CA TYR A 154 21.21 7.82 -1.90
C TYR A 154 22.14 8.96 -1.49
N ALA A 155 22.20 9.30 -0.21
CA ALA A 155 23.05 10.37 0.29
C ALA A 155 24.54 10.11 -0.01
N ARG A 156 24.99 8.86 0.18
CA ARG A 156 26.36 8.45 -0.19
C ARG A 156 26.64 8.59 -1.68
N THR A 157 25.73 8.13 -2.50
CA THR A 157 25.85 8.24 -3.96
C THR A 157 25.95 9.71 -4.41
N GLN A 158 25.10 10.58 -3.86
CA GLN A 158 25.14 12.01 -4.13
C GLN A 158 26.49 12.64 -3.70
N SER A 159 27.02 12.22 -2.56
CA SER A 159 28.33 12.69 -2.07
C SER A 159 29.49 12.27 -2.99
N VAL A 160 29.44 11.03 -3.50
CA VAL A 160 30.44 10.53 -4.47
C VAL A 160 30.33 11.29 -5.79
N LEU A 161 29.13 11.51 -6.30
CA LEU A 161 28.92 12.28 -7.54
C LEU A 161 29.42 13.71 -7.43
N LYS A 162 29.15 14.42 -6.31
CA LYS A 162 29.65 15.75 -6.06
C LYS A 162 31.20 15.80 -6.04
N LYS A 163 31.81 14.81 -5.39
CA LYS A 163 33.29 14.72 -5.36
C LYS A 163 33.87 14.42 -6.75
N ALA A 164 33.25 13.53 -7.51
CA ALA A 164 33.67 13.20 -8.87
C ALA A 164 33.57 14.43 -9.80
N GLN A 165 32.49 15.18 -9.74
CA GLN A 165 32.28 16.41 -10.51
C GLN A 165 33.29 17.50 -10.13
N GLY A 166 33.60 17.65 -8.84
CA GLY A 166 34.60 18.61 -8.35
C GLY A 166 36.03 18.26 -8.76
N SER A 167 36.32 16.99 -9.06
CA SER A 167 37.63 16.53 -9.54
C SER A 167 37.79 16.57 -11.07
N GLY A 168 36.82 17.11 -11.81
CA GLY A 168 36.84 17.15 -13.28
C GLY A 168 36.52 15.81 -13.97
N PHE A 169 36.16 14.79 -13.21
CA PHE A 169 35.80 13.47 -13.73
C PHE A 169 34.44 13.50 -14.41
N LYS A 170 34.38 13.25 -15.71
CA LYS A 170 33.07 13.09 -16.44
C LYS A 170 32.60 11.67 -16.28
N VAL A 171 31.54 11.47 -15.47
CA VAL A 171 30.83 10.19 -15.42
C VAL A 171 29.96 10.08 -16.66
N GLN A 172 30.32 9.16 -17.56
CA GLN A 172 29.51 8.82 -18.70
C GLN A 172 28.60 7.64 -18.31
N LEU A 173 27.34 7.91 -17.97
CA LEU A 173 26.32 6.88 -17.73
C LEU A 173 25.83 6.38 -19.09
N SER A 174 26.31 5.26 -19.56
CA SER A 174 25.67 4.50 -20.64
C SER A 174 24.69 3.50 -20.00
N LEU A 175 23.42 3.83 -19.95
CA LEU A 175 22.39 2.86 -19.64
C LEU A 175 22.21 1.98 -20.89
N ASN A 176 22.42 0.70 -20.76
CA ASN A 176 22.05 -0.26 -21.79
C ASN A 176 20.53 -0.34 -21.83
N GLU A 177 19.93 -0.15 -23.01
CA GLU A 177 18.47 -0.24 -23.25
C GLU A 177 17.83 -1.57 -22.80
N LYS A 178 18.59 -2.52 -22.33
CA LYS A 178 18.12 -3.83 -21.81
C LYS A 178 17.85 -3.85 -20.30
N GLU A 179 18.12 -2.74 -19.58
CA GLU A 179 17.95 -2.64 -18.11
C GLU A 179 16.82 -1.67 -17.71
N LEU A 180 16.01 -1.22 -18.65
CA LEU A 180 14.74 -0.53 -18.50
C LEU A 180 13.58 -1.49 -18.80
#